data_478f998b4eb497714766f554c64c87b5
#
_entry.id   478f998b4eb497714766f554c64c87b5
#
_cell.length_a   1.000
_cell.length_b   1.000
_cell.length_c   1.000
_cell.angle_alpha   90.00
_cell.angle_beta   90.00
_cell.angle_gamma   90.00
#
_symmetry.space_group_name_H-M   'P 1'
#
loop_
_entity.id
_entity.type
_entity.pdbx_description
1 polymer ?
#
loop_
_entity_poly.entity_id
_entity_poly.type
_entity_poly.pdbx_seq_one_letter_code
_entity_poly.pdbx_strand_id
1 'polypeptide(L)'
;MAAEVPRLKNEEQWLVLAHGAAAAWLESPGLAPLGNGHIHQTFLLSDQEKPADRYVLQCVNAAVYRDIDLMMQQTRMVIERLSTASAFVAEYRLPELIPTRLGESIFVQASDGATYSWRLWRFIEGSKTCDPPQNREQIRQAAKAFGAYQRATTGLEAEQLVETIPGFLSMAGYLRQFDRVLATATQTERAEAMPCI
;
A
#
# COMPACT_ATOMS: atom_id res chain seq x y z
N MET A 1 6.98 -23.58 -11.01
CA MET A 1 6.06 -22.96 -11.97
C MET A 1 6.17 -21.46 -11.78
N ALA A 2 6.64 -20.72 -12.80
CA ALA A 2 6.67 -19.26 -12.74
C ALA A 2 5.21 -18.79 -12.72
N ALA A 3 4.83 -17.98 -11.73
CA ALA A 3 3.53 -17.33 -11.71
C ALA A 3 3.46 -16.43 -12.95
N GLU A 4 2.50 -16.72 -13.81
CA GLU A 4 2.23 -15.90 -15.00
C GLU A 4 1.91 -14.49 -14.54
N VAL A 5 2.65 -13.51 -15.03
CA VAL A 5 2.39 -12.10 -14.72
C VAL A 5 0.98 -11.80 -15.21
N PRO A 6 0.04 -11.37 -14.34
CA PRO A 6 -1.31 -11.08 -14.77
C PRO A 6 -1.28 -10.07 -15.92
N ARG A 7 -2.00 -10.34 -17.01
CA ARG A 7 -2.16 -9.39 -18.11
C ARG A 7 -2.60 -8.05 -17.52
N LEU A 8 -1.95 -6.95 -17.95
CA LEU A 8 -2.32 -5.61 -17.52
C LEU A 8 -3.80 -5.40 -17.85
N LYS A 9 -4.64 -5.30 -16.81
CA LYS A 9 -6.07 -5.02 -16.94
C LYS A 9 -6.27 -3.55 -17.27
N ASN A 10 -7.27 -3.26 -18.11
CA ASN A 10 -7.72 -1.89 -18.32
C ASN A 10 -8.59 -1.41 -17.13
N GLU A 11 -8.91 -0.14 -17.10
CA GLU A 11 -9.66 0.49 -16.00
C GLU A 11 -11.04 -0.17 -15.80
N GLU A 12 -11.74 -0.49 -16.88
CA GLU A 12 -13.07 -1.12 -16.84
C GLU A 12 -13.00 -2.53 -16.21
N GLN A 13 -12.00 -3.33 -16.58
CA GLN A 13 -11.79 -4.66 -16.01
C GLN A 13 -11.47 -4.58 -14.51
N TRP A 14 -10.69 -3.57 -14.08
CA TRP A 14 -10.43 -3.33 -12.68
C TRP A 14 -11.68 -2.91 -11.91
N LEU A 15 -12.55 -2.08 -12.49
CA LEU A 15 -13.82 -1.70 -11.87
C LEU A 15 -14.75 -2.89 -11.69
N VAL A 16 -14.85 -3.79 -12.66
CA VAL A 16 -15.65 -5.02 -12.55
C VAL A 16 -15.15 -5.90 -11.42
N LEU A 17 -13.83 -6.11 -11.32
CA LEU A 17 -13.23 -6.89 -10.23
C LEU A 17 -13.48 -6.24 -8.87
N ALA A 18 -13.28 -4.92 -8.77
CA ALA A 18 -13.48 -4.17 -7.55
C ALA A 18 -14.93 -4.20 -7.07
N HIS A 19 -15.91 -4.13 -7.99
CA HIS A 19 -17.32 -4.31 -7.66
C HIS A 19 -17.61 -5.69 -7.08
N GLY A 20 -17.08 -6.74 -7.70
CA GLY A 20 -17.22 -8.10 -7.18
C GLY A 20 -16.62 -8.26 -5.77
N ALA A 21 -15.46 -7.64 -5.54
CA ALA A 21 -14.80 -7.68 -4.24
C ALA A 21 -15.54 -6.85 -3.18
N ALA A 22 -16.06 -5.67 -3.54
CA ALA A 22 -16.75 -4.75 -2.63
C ALA A 22 -17.97 -5.40 -1.96
N ALA A 23 -18.60 -6.36 -2.62
CA ALA A 23 -19.72 -7.15 -2.07
C ALA A 23 -19.34 -7.95 -0.80
N ALA A 24 -18.05 -8.18 -0.53
CA ALA A 24 -17.62 -8.78 0.73
C ALA A 24 -17.84 -7.86 1.95
N TRP A 25 -18.03 -6.57 1.75
CA TRP A 25 -18.22 -5.56 2.80
C TRP A 25 -19.58 -4.88 2.75
N LEU A 26 -20.04 -4.45 1.58
CA LEU A 26 -21.25 -3.66 1.39
C LEU A 26 -22.22 -4.34 0.43
N GLU A 27 -23.52 -4.15 0.64
CA GLU A 27 -24.56 -4.70 -0.23
C GLU A 27 -24.75 -3.87 -1.51
N SER A 28 -24.69 -2.56 -1.37
CA SER A 28 -24.90 -1.62 -2.48
C SER A 28 -23.73 -0.63 -2.59
N PRO A 29 -22.54 -1.09 -3.04
CA PRO A 29 -21.37 -0.23 -3.12
C PRO A 29 -21.43 0.72 -4.33
N GLY A 30 -21.22 2.02 -4.07
CA GLY A 30 -20.75 2.97 -5.09
C GLY A 30 -19.23 2.89 -5.17
N LEU A 31 -18.64 2.92 -6.38
CA LEU A 31 -17.24 2.71 -6.59
C LEU A 31 -16.65 3.66 -7.61
N ALA A 32 -15.50 4.27 -7.31
CA ALA A 32 -14.76 5.12 -8.24
C ALA A 32 -13.25 4.91 -8.04
N PRO A 33 -12.41 5.04 -9.08
CA PRO A 33 -10.95 5.03 -8.93
C PRO A 33 -10.49 6.11 -7.95
N LEU A 34 -9.47 5.81 -7.15
CA LEU A 34 -8.92 6.73 -6.16
C LEU A 34 -7.39 6.82 -6.26
N GLY A 35 -6.90 8.03 -6.54
CA GLY A 35 -5.49 8.38 -6.49
C GLY A 35 -4.66 7.86 -7.67
N ASN A 36 -3.35 8.15 -7.62
CA ASN A 36 -2.35 7.79 -8.63
C ASN A 36 -1.33 6.79 -8.08
N GLY A 37 -1.76 5.89 -7.19
CA GLY A 37 -0.86 4.90 -6.57
C GLY A 37 -0.26 3.95 -7.60
N HIS A 38 1.07 3.73 -7.52
CA HIS A 38 1.79 2.86 -8.48
C HIS A 38 1.90 1.40 -8.01
N ILE A 39 1.53 1.10 -6.75
CA ILE A 39 1.69 -0.24 -6.18
C ILE A 39 0.37 -1.00 -6.17
N HIS A 40 -0.67 -0.42 -5.60
CA HIS A 40 -1.98 -1.04 -5.44
C HIS A 40 -3.00 -0.42 -6.37
N GLN A 41 -3.96 -1.24 -6.84
CA GLN A 41 -5.18 -0.69 -7.41
C GLN A 41 -6.08 -0.20 -6.28
N THR A 42 -6.48 1.05 -6.34
CA THR A 42 -7.16 1.71 -5.21
C THR A 42 -8.44 2.38 -5.70
N PHE A 43 -9.51 2.19 -4.94
CA PHE A 43 -10.84 2.71 -5.26
C PHE A 43 -11.47 3.37 -4.03
N LEU A 44 -12.20 4.46 -4.26
CA LEU A 44 -13.11 5.01 -3.28
C LEU A 44 -14.39 4.18 -3.30
N LEU A 45 -14.76 3.64 -2.15
CA LEU A 45 -15.99 2.90 -1.94
C LEU A 45 -16.92 3.74 -1.09
N SER A 46 -18.18 3.88 -1.49
CA SER A 46 -19.24 4.54 -0.73
C SER A 46 -20.40 3.57 -0.51
N ASP A 47 -21.02 3.65 0.64
CA ASP A 47 -22.26 2.94 0.92
C ASP A 47 -23.44 3.76 0.38
N GLN A 48 -24.21 3.21 -0.56
CA GLN A 48 -25.37 3.92 -1.12
C GLN A 48 -26.51 4.10 -0.11
N GLU A 49 -26.57 3.23 0.89
CA GLU A 49 -27.54 3.35 2.00
C GLU A 49 -27.08 4.35 3.05
N LYS A 50 -25.77 4.53 3.19
CA LYS A 50 -25.14 5.45 4.14
C LYS A 50 -24.08 6.28 3.44
N PRO A 51 -24.45 7.28 2.63
CA PRO A 51 -23.52 8.05 1.80
C PRO A 51 -22.41 8.78 2.56
N ALA A 52 -22.58 8.98 3.87
CA ALA A 52 -21.55 9.55 4.74
C ALA A 52 -20.41 8.55 5.02
N ASP A 53 -20.65 7.24 4.89
CA ASP A 53 -19.66 6.21 5.13
C ASP A 53 -18.87 5.95 3.84
N ARG A 54 -17.60 6.36 3.87
CA ARG A 54 -16.68 6.16 2.76
C ARG A 54 -15.51 5.30 3.18
N TYR A 55 -14.98 4.56 2.20
CA TYR A 55 -13.90 3.61 2.42
C TYR A 55 -12.89 3.64 1.26
N VAL A 56 -11.72 3.08 1.49
CA VAL A 56 -10.68 2.87 0.49
C VAL A 56 -10.52 1.38 0.27
N LEU A 57 -10.98 0.88 -0.87
CA LEU A 57 -10.81 -0.51 -1.29
C LEU A 57 -9.49 -0.63 -2.06
N GLN A 58 -8.64 -1.56 -1.65
CA GLN A 58 -7.35 -1.80 -2.30
C GLN A 58 -7.18 -3.25 -2.71
N CYS A 59 -6.83 -3.47 -3.97
CA CYS A 59 -6.25 -4.73 -4.44
C CYS A 59 -4.75 -4.72 -4.14
N VAL A 60 -4.30 -5.63 -3.29
CA VAL A 60 -2.90 -5.77 -2.92
C VAL A 60 -2.10 -6.33 -4.08
N ASN A 61 -0.99 -5.70 -4.43
CA ASN A 61 -0.13 -6.18 -5.51
C ASN A 61 0.73 -7.36 -5.03
N ALA A 62 0.35 -8.58 -5.42
CA ALA A 62 1.04 -9.81 -5.07
C ALA A 62 2.44 -9.95 -5.72
N ALA A 63 2.73 -9.18 -6.79
CA ALA A 63 4.08 -9.16 -7.36
C ALA A 63 5.07 -8.39 -6.47
N VAL A 64 4.56 -7.45 -5.66
CA VAL A 64 5.36 -6.69 -4.68
C VAL A 64 5.36 -7.39 -3.32
N TYR A 65 4.17 -7.76 -2.82
CA TYR A 65 3.99 -8.43 -1.53
C TYR A 65 3.72 -9.92 -1.76
N ARG A 66 4.78 -10.74 -1.72
CA ARG A 66 4.68 -12.18 -1.98
C ARG A 66 3.94 -12.94 -0.90
N ASP A 67 4.01 -12.45 0.34
CA ASP A 67 3.29 -12.98 1.50
C ASP A 67 2.36 -11.88 2.01
N ILE A 68 1.11 -11.92 1.56
CA ILE A 68 0.09 -10.92 1.89
C ILE A 68 -0.36 -11.07 3.34
N ASP A 69 -0.43 -12.28 3.86
CA ASP A 69 -0.84 -12.54 5.24
C ASP A 69 0.21 -12.00 6.22
N LEU A 70 1.49 -12.22 5.96
CA LEU A 70 2.59 -11.63 6.71
C LEU A 70 2.54 -10.09 6.66
N MET A 71 2.35 -9.50 5.47
CA MET A 71 2.22 -8.06 5.32
C MET A 71 1.07 -7.50 6.14
N MET A 72 -0.09 -8.17 6.15
CA MET A 72 -1.26 -7.76 6.93
C MET A 72 -1.04 -7.94 8.44
N GLN A 73 -0.35 -8.99 8.86
CA GLN A 73 0.05 -9.20 10.25
C GLN A 73 0.95 -8.06 10.73
N GLN A 74 1.99 -7.72 9.97
CA GLN A 74 2.92 -6.63 10.29
C GLN A 74 2.18 -5.27 10.32
N THR A 75 1.27 -5.04 9.38
CA THR A 75 0.45 -3.82 9.33
C THR A 75 -0.41 -3.67 10.59
N ARG A 76 -1.09 -4.73 11.03
CA ARG A 76 -1.90 -4.72 12.26
C ARG A 76 -1.06 -4.46 13.50
N MET A 77 0.08 -5.15 13.64
CA MET A 77 0.99 -4.97 14.76
C MET A 77 1.46 -3.51 14.90
N VAL A 78 1.82 -2.87 13.78
CA VAL A 78 2.24 -1.46 13.79
C VAL A 78 1.06 -0.54 14.16
N ILE A 79 -0.14 -0.75 13.59
CA ILE A 79 -1.33 0.05 13.92
C ILE A 79 -1.68 -0.10 15.40
N GLU A 80 -1.66 -1.31 15.93
CA GLU A 80 -1.92 -1.61 17.34
C GLU A 80 -0.91 -0.90 18.25
N ARG A 81 0.37 -0.97 17.91
CA ARG A 81 1.41 -0.23 18.65
C ARG A 81 1.17 1.29 18.62
N LEU A 82 0.85 1.85 17.46
CA LEU A 82 0.56 3.28 17.31
C LEU A 82 -0.69 3.70 18.11
N SER A 83 -1.71 2.85 18.18
CA SER A 83 -2.97 3.13 18.91
C SER A 83 -2.75 3.28 20.41
N THR A 84 -1.72 2.65 20.97
CA THR A 84 -1.35 2.77 22.39
C THR A 84 -0.52 4.04 22.68
N ALA A 85 -0.01 4.72 21.67
CA ALA A 85 0.80 5.93 21.82
C ALA A 85 -0.09 7.18 21.92
N SER A 86 -0.54 7.54 23.12
CA SER A 86 -1.50 8.61 23.36
C SER A 86 -1.13 9.94 22.71
N ALA A 87 0.14 10.33 22.75
CA ALA A 87 0.63 11.55 22.10
C ALA A 87 0.53 11.50 20.57
N PHE A 88 0.63 10.30 19.97
CA PHE A 88 0.49 10.13 18.54
C PHE A 88 -0.99 10.22 18.12
N VAL A 89 -1.87 9.47 18.76
CA VAL A 89 -3.30 9.46 18.41
C VAL A 89 -4.02 10.76 18.73
N ALA A 90 -3.48 11.60 19.61
CA ALA A 90 -3.98 12.94 19.87
C ALA A 90 -3.78 13.90 18.69
N GLU A 91 -2.75 13.69 17.87
CA GLU A 91 -2.37 14.58 16.77
C GLU A 91 -2.63 13.97 15.39
N TYR A 92 -2.53 12.64 15.25
CA TYR A 92 -2.61 11.94 13.97
C TYR A 92 -3.77 10.93 13.92
N ARG A 93 -4.35 10.77 12.74
CA ARG A 93 -5.35 9.73 12.47
C ARG A 93 -4.67 8.45 12.01
N LEU A 94 -5.06 7.33 12.61
CA LEU A 94 -4.62 6.00 12.17
C LEU A 94 -5.55 5.47 11.07
N PRO A 95 -4.99 4.71 10.10
CA PRO A 95 -5.82 3.95 9.19
C PRO A 95 -6.57 2.86 9.98
N GLU A 96 -7.87 2.72 9.71
CA GLU A 96 -8.72 1.69 10.30
C GLU A 96 -9.03 0.63 9.25
N LEU A 97 -8.62 -0.60 9.51
CA LEU A 97 -8.93 -1.75 8.66
C LEU A 97 -10.35 -2.22 8.96
N ILE A 98 -11.17 -2.33 7.92
CA ILE A 98 -12.56 -2.76 8.02
C ILE A 98 -12.62 -4.25 7.64
N PRO A 99 -13.04 -5.14 8.56
CA PRO A 99 -13.19 -6.56 8.25
C PRO A 99 -14.34 -6.79 7.26
N THR A 100 -14.27 -7.87 6.52
CA THR A 100 -15.38 -8.36 5.70
C THR A 100 -16.60 -8.69 6.57
N ARG A 101 -17.75 -8.91 5.97
CA ARG A 101 -18.95 -9.38 6.68
C ARG A 101 -18.76 -10.73 7.37
N LEU A 102 -17.73 -11.50 6.98
CA LEU A 102 -17.33 -12.75 7.64
C LEU A 102 -16.25 -12.55 8.71
N GLY A 103 -15.83 -11.31 8.97
CA GLY A 103 -14.81 -10.98 9.98
C GLY A 103 -13.37 -11.09 9.51
N GLU A 104 -13.12 -11.35 8.23
CA GLU A 104 -11.77 -11.49 7.67
C GLU A 104 -11.16 -10.13 7.32
N SER A 105 -9.85 -10.04 7.42
CA SER A 105 -9.10 -8.80 7.09
C SER A 105 -8.82 -8.63 5.60
N ILE A 106 -8.93 -9.71 4.84
CA ILE A 106 -8.69 -9.78 3.39
C ILE A 106 -9.80 -10.60 2.77
N PHE A 107 -10.28 -10.15 1.63
CA PHE A 107 -11.11 -10.93 0.73
C PHE A 107 -10.29 -11.42 -0.45
N VAL A 108 -10.36 -12.72 -0.73
CA VAL A 108 -9.65 -13.35 -1.85
C VAL A 108 -10.64 -13.68 -2.95
N GLN A 109 -10.37 -13.18 -4.15
CA GLN A 109 -11.20 -13.36 -5.33
C GLN A 109 -10.40 -14.03 -6.44
N ALA A 110 -10.93 -15.12 -6.98
CA ALA A 110 -10.39 -15.73 -8.18
C ALA A 110 -11.09 -15.17 -9.43
N SER A 111 -10.31 -14.78 -10.44
CA SER A 111 -10.82 -14.35 -11.75
C SER A 111 -9.75 -14.55 -12.82
N ASP A 112 -10.15 -14.99 -14.00
CA ASP A 112 -9.28 -15.16 -15.19
C ASP A 112 -8.02 -16.01 -14.92
N GLY A 113 -8.13 -17.04 -14.06
CA GLY A 113 -7.01 -17.89 -13.67
C GLY A 113 -6.02 -17.24 -12.69
N ALA A 114 -6.30 -16.03 -12.20
CA ALA A 114 -5.50 -15.32 -11.21
C ALA A 114 -6.26 -15.14 -9.90
N THR A 115 -5.51 -14.84 -8.84
CA THR A 115 -6.06 -14.57 -7.50
C THR A 115 -5.77 -13.13 -7.11
N TYR A 116 -6.77 -12.42 -6.62
CA TYR A 116 -6.72 -11.03 -6.20
C TYR A 116 -7.07 -10.94 -4.72
N SER A 117 -6.23 -10.26 -3.95
CA SER A 117 -6.42 -10.05 -2.50
C SER A 117 -6.82 -8.62 -2.25
N TRP A 118 -7.96 -8.43 -1.60
CA TRP A 118 -8.58 -7.14 -1.36
C TRP A 118 -8.65 -6.84 0.13
N ARG A 119 -8.43 -5.57 0.48
CA ARG A 119 -8.60 -5.04 1.83
C ARG A 119 -9.38 -3.73 1.79
N LEU A 120 -10.08 -3.42 2.88
CA LEU A 120 -10.86 -2.21 3.01
C LEU A 120 -10.38 -1.38 4.19
N TRP A 121 -10.17 -0.09 3.95
CA TRP A 121 -9.83 0.90 4.96
C TRP A 121 -10.95 1.91 5.11
N ARG A 122 -11.18 2.42 6.32
CA ARG A 122 -12.04 3.59 6.48
C ARG A 122 -11.38 4.80 5.81
N PHE A 123 -12.17 5.55 5.05
CA PHE A 123 -11.69 6.79 4.47
C PHE A 123 -11.47 7.85 5.56
N ILE A 124 -10.34 8.54 5.54
CA ILE A 124 -10.05 9.62 6.48
C ILE A 124 -10.61 10.92 5.91
N GLU A 125 -11.74 11.34 6.45
CA GLU A 125 -12.45 12.53 5.99
C GLU A 125 -11.61 13.79 6.13
N GLY A 126 -11.72 14.69 5.15
CA GLY A 126 -10.95 15.94 5.11
C GLY A 126 -9.47 15.77 4.73
N SER A 127 -9.00 14.53 4.48
CA SER A 127 -7.64 14.30 3.99
C SER A 127 -7.47 14.83 2.58
N LYS A 128 -6.25 15.34 2.28
CA LYS A 128 -5.86 15.83 0.96
C LYS A 128 -4.49 15.28 0.61
N THR A 129 -4.33 14.85 -0.63
CA THR A 129 -3.02 14.49 -1.17
C THR A 129 -2.32 15.75 -1.70
N CYS A 130 -1.05 15.90 -1.36
CA CYS A 130 -0.17 16.96 -1.87
C CYS A 130 0.98 16.28 -2.61
N ASP A 131 0.93 16.30 -3.94
CA ASP A 131 1.96 15.70 -4.79
C ASP A 131 2.23 16.60 -6.00
N PRO A 132 3.40 17.25 -6.07
CA PRO A 132 4.44 17.41 -5.04
C PRO A 132 4.04 18.35 -3.89
N PRO A 133 4.83 18.43 -2.80
CA PRO A 133 4.58 19.40 -1.74
C PRO A 133 4.72 20.83 -2.29
N GLN A 134 3.75 21.69 -1.99
CA GLN A 134 3.63 23.03 -2.57
C GLN A 134 4.37 24.12 -1.80
N ASN A 135 4.77 23.84 -0.54
CA ASN A 135 5.46 24.80 0.31
C ASN A 135 6.27 24.12 1.42
N ARG A 136 7.14 24.89 2.07
CA ARG A 136 8.02 24.41 3.15
C ARG A 136 7.25 23.90 4.36
N GLU A 137 6.06 24.46 4.63
CA GLU A 137 5.26 24.02 5.77
C GLU A 137 4.74 22.60 5.59
N GLN A 138 4.28 22.22 4.38
CA GLN A 138 3.89 20.85 4.08
C GLN A 138 5.05 19.86 4.28
N ILE A 139 6.26 20.23 3.85
CA ILE A 139 7.46 19.40 4.05
C ILE A 139 7.76 19.25 5.55
N ARG A 140 7.68 20.37 6.30
CA ARG A 140 7.91 20.36 7.75
C ARG A 140 6.89 19.49 8.49
N GLN A 141 5.61 19.58 8.11
CA GLN A 141 4.55 18.76 8.71
C GLN A 141 4.74 17.26 8.40
N ALA A 142 5.11 16.92 7.18
CA ALA A 142 5.40 15.53 6.81
C ALA A 142 6.61 15.00 7.63
N ALA A 143 7.68 15.76 7.76
CA ALA A 143 8.85 15.37 8.56
C ALA A 143 8.50 15.23 10.05
N LYS A 144 7.65 16.15 10.60
CA LYS A 144 7.16 16.08 11.98
C LYS A 144 6.34 14.81 12.21
N ALA A 145 5.41 14.48 11.30
CA ALA A 145 4.59 13.28 11.36
C ALA A 145 5.46 12.02 11.32
N PHE A 146 6.46 11.98 10.44
CA PHE A 146 7.39 10.85 10.35
C PHE A 146 8.21 10.67 11.64
N GLY A 147 8.73 11.77 12.21
CA GLY A 147 9.43 11.73 13.49
C GLY A 147 8.54 11.31 14.67
N ALA A 148 7.26 11.71 14.66
CA ALA A 148 6.28 11.25 15.64
C ALA A 148 5.98 9.75 15.50
N TYR A 149 5.84 9.26 14.26
CA TYR A 149 5.69 7.85 13.94
C TYR A 149 6.89 7.03 14.48
N GLN A 150 8.11 7.44 14.18
CA GLN A 150 9.32 6.77 14.69
C GLN A 150 9.34 6.69 16.21
N ARG A 151 9.00 7.76 16.92
CA ARG A 151 8.90 7.75 18.40
C ARG A 151 7.80 6.81 18.90
N ALA A 152 6.64 6.83 18.26
CA ALA A 152 5.51 6.01 18.67
C ALA A 152 5.76 4.51 18.44
N THR A 153 6.59 4.16 17.45
CA THR A 153 6.99 2.78 17.16
C THR A 153 8.23 2.33 17.93
N THR A 154 8.88 3.20 18.70
CA THR A 154 9.97 2.80 19.61
C THR A 154 9.47 1.75 20.59
N GLY A 155 10.19 0.63 20.70
CA GLY A 155 9.81 -0.52 21.52
C GLY A 155 9.07 -1.63 20.74
N LEU A 156 8.89 -1.48 19.42
CA LEU A 156 8.73 -2.65 18.57
C LEU A 156 10.10 -3.31 18.44
N GLU A 157 10.19 -4.56 18.90
CA GLU A 157 11.41 -5.33 18.77
C GLU A 157 11.69 -5.64 17.31
N ALA A 158 12.93 -5.40 16.85
CA ALA A 158 13.32 -5.58 15.46
C ALA A 158 13.07 -7.02 14.98
N GLU A 159 13.19 -7.99 15.89
CA GLU A 159 12.96 -9.41 15.66
C GLU A 159 11.48 -9.75 15.35
N GLN A 160 10.56 -8.90 15.76
CA GLN A 160 9.13 -9.04 15.47
C GLN A 160 8.78 -8.51 14.07
N LEU A 161 9.66 -7.68 13.50
CA LEU A 161 9.47 -7.10 12.18
C LEU A 161 10.14 -7.95 11.11
N VAL A 162 9.37 -8.45 10.17
CA VAL A 162 9.86 -9.23 9.04
C VAL A 162 9.79 -8.40 7.77
N GLU A 163 10.83 -8.46 6.95
CA GLU A 163 10.82 -7.79 5.64
C GLU A 163 9.71 -8.36 4.75
N THR A 164 8.67 -7.57 4.52
CA THR A 164 7.56 -7.95 3.63
C THR A 164 7.90 -7.78 2.15
N ILE A 165 8.91 -6.97 1.85
CA ILE A 165 9.51 -6.80 0.51
C ILE A 165 11.02 -7.03 0.66
N PRO A 166 11.52 -8.26 0.39
CA PRO A 166 12.91 -8.59 0.62
C PRO A 166 13.89 -7.67 -0.11
N GLY A 167 14.83 -7.09 0.64
CA GLY A 167 15.85 -6.19 0.11
C GLY A 167 15.35 -4.80 -0.29
N PHE A 168 14.10 -4.43 0.00
CA PHE A 168 13.59 -3.09 -0.24
C PHE A 168 14.38 -2.06 0.59
N LEU A 169 14.79 -0.96 -0.05
CA LEU A 169 15.63 0.10 0.53
C LEU A 169 17.02 -0.38 1.04
N SER A 170 17.47 -1.56 0.62
CA SER A 170 18.82 -2.03 0.92
C SER A 170 19.85 -1.36 0.00
N MET A 171 20.49 -0.28 0.46
CA MET A 171 21.53 0.41 -0.31
C MET A 171 22.67 -0.53 -0.71
N ALA A 172 23.12 -1.39 0.20
CA ALA A 172 24.13 -2.39 -0.10
C ALA A 172 23.68 -3.40 -1.17
N GLY A 173 22.37 -3.74 -1.18
CA GLY A 173 21.77 -4.58 -2.21
C GLY A 173 21.78 -3.89 -3.58
N TYR A 174 21.38 -2.64 -3.63
CA TYR A 174 21.36 -1.84 -4.85
C TYR A 174 22.76 -1.60 -5.42
N LEU A 175 23.75 -1.31 -4.57
CA LEU A 175 25.15 -1.18 -5.01
C LEU A 175 25.68 -2.48 -5.64
N ARG A 176 25.47 -3.62 -4.98
CA ARG A 176 25.86 -4.92 -5.55
C ARG A 176 25.16 -5.21 -6.89
N GLN A 177 23.91 -4.79 -7.04
CA GLN A 177 23.18 -4.94 -8.31
C GLN A 177 23.76 -4.02 -9.38
N PHE A 178 24.03 -2.77 -9.04
CA PHE A 178 24.67 -1.79 -9.91
C PHE A 178 26.04 -2.29 -10.41
N ASP A 179 26.91 -2.75 -9.49
CA ASP A 179 28.23 -3.29 -9.83
C ASP A 179 28.14 -4.46 -10.81
N ARG A 180 27.18 -5.38 -10.60
CA ARG A 180 26.94 -6.50 -11.52
C ARG A 180 26.51 -6.04 -12.91
N VAL A 181 25.57 -5.11 -12.98
CA VAL A 181 25.09 -4.56 -14.26
C VAL A 181 26.23 -3.82 -14.95
N LEU A 182 26.98 -3.00 -14.23
CA LEU A 182 28.12 -2.27 -14.75
C LEU A 182 29.21 -3.21 -15.31
N ALA A 183 29.48 -4.33 -14.65
CA ALA A 183 30.46 -5.32 -15.09
C ALA A 183 30.06 -5.97 -16.42
N THR A 184 28.79 -6.13 -16.73
CA THR A 184 28.26 -6.77 -17.94
C THR A 184 27.84 -5.77 -19.02
N ALA A 185 27.73 -4.47 -18.68
CA ALA A 185 27.33 -3.43 -19.61
C ALA A 185 28.31 -3.22 -20.75
N THR A 186 27.80 -3.01 -21.93
CA THR A 186 28.56 -2.65 -23.12
C THR A 186 29.16 -1.25 -22.99
N GLN A 187 30.15 -0.93 -23.86
CA GLN A 187 30.75 0.40 -23.86
C GLN A 187 29.75 1.49 -24.21
N THR A 188 28.78 1.21 -25.08
CA THR A 188 27.71 2.14 -25.45
C THR A 188 26.80 2.43 -24.26
N GLU A 189 26.28 1.40 -23.56
CA GLU A 189 25.42 1.55 -22.38
C GLU A 189 26.11 2.32 -21.25
N ARG A 190 27.43 2.08 -21.05
CA ARG A 190 28.21 2.85 -20.06
C ARG A 190 28.33 4.32 -20.46
N ALA A 191 28.56 4.61 -21.75
CA ALA A 191 28.68 5.98 -22.24
C ALA A 191 27.35 6.75 -22.12
N GLU A 192 26.23 6.09 -22.38
CA GLU A 192 24.89 6.66 -22.21
C GLU A 192 24.55 6.95 -20.75
N ALA A 193 24.98 6.10 -19.82
CA ALA A 193 24.72 6.25 -18.39
C ALA A 193 25.67 7.27 -17.70
N MET A 194 26.83 7.57 -18.27
CA MET A 194 27.82 8.50 -17.68
C MET A 194 27.28 9.84 -17.20
N PRO A 195 26.31 10.50 -17.89
CA PRO A 195 25.74 11.75 -17.38
C PRO A 195 24.92 11.61 -16.08
N CYS A 196 24.57 10.38 -15.68
CA CYS A 196 23.77 10.06 -14.51
C CYS A 196 24.59 9.49 -13.34
N ILE A 197 25.88 9.22 -13.55
CA ILE A 197 26.83 8.68 -12.58
C ILE A 197 27.81 9.75 -12.15
#